data_06eb7bdd0c9a7fa9ca0cd8c616a584d8
#
_entry.id   06eb7bdd0c9a7fa9ca0cd8c616a584d8
#
_cell.length_a   1.000
_cell.length_b   1.000
_cell.length_c   1.000
_cell.angle_alpha   90.00
_cell.angle_beta   90.00
_cell.angle_gamma   90.00
#
_symmetry.space_group_name_H-M   'P 1'
#
loop_
_entity.id
_entity.type
_entity.pdbx_description
1 polymer ?
#
loop_
_entity_poly.entity_id
_entity_poly.type
_entity_poly.pdbx_seq_one_letter_code
_entity_poly.pdbx_strand_id
1 'polypeptide(L)'
;MMRQPFSRRSLLAGASALGGASLLPGAAFAKGSIVATTYPGTWEDAYRAVVMPLLKKKDDIDLELAPLFAMDQIGKAKAARGAPPFDVFVLDPGPRIVGIEGGLFEKFDGTKLSNQSKIPAGFTDDYGVCVSAQVVGIAYNPKKVPAPKGWTDLLKDPWVSRLGLTGFQTTFGTSSLIELSKQFGGSLTDVDPALVELKKVLPKVAAVGLPAAMPGLFQQGQCDVMYTNTQTVATLKGKGIDVEFVKPESGAIAFYTTMHVAKGTAEQANAYKYLDLVVGKEVQEALTKPPYNFIPVNKDVVLPADLPMKSLDEMSKYVEHDWAKINPLRAGWIEKFNKEMAK
;
A
#
# COMPACT_ATOMS: atom_id res chain seq x y z
N MET A 1 -39.56 -52.21 -26.07
CA MET A 1 -39.07 -53.46 -26.56
C MET A 1 -37.61 -53.43 -26.81
N MET A 2 -36.96 -54.29 -26.12
CA MET A 2 -35.62 -54.92 -26.29
C MET A 2 -34.33 -54.06 -26.38
N ARG A 3 -33.58 -54.24 -25.34
CA ARG A 3 -32.13 -54.07 -25.22
C ARG A 3 -31.36 -55.08 -26.09
N GLN A 4 -30.19 -54.74 -26.60
CA GLN A 4 -29.07 -55.66 -26.69
C GLN A 4 -27.73 -54.91 -26.58
N PRO A 5 -26.70 -55.55 -26.04
CA PRO A 5 -25.53 -54.90 -25.45
C PRO A 5 -24.28 -54.98 -26.35
N PHE A 6 -23.30 -54.13 -26.05
CA PHE A 6 -21.99 -54.13 -26.70
C PHE A 6 -21.04 -55.10 -26.05
N SER A 7 -20.39 -55.92 -26.90
CA SER A 7 -19.29 -56.80 -26.56
C SER A 7 -17.93 -56.19 -26.95
N ARG A 8 -17.00 -56.40 -26.03
CA ARG A 8 -15.56 -56.09 -26.21
C ARG A 8 -14.88 -57.15 -27.05
N ARG A 9 -13.76 -56.75 -27.72
CA ARG A 9 -12.63 -57.54 -28.26
C ARG A 9 -12.48 -57.57 -29.78
N SER A 10 -11.30 -56.99 -30.17
CA SER A 10 -10.22 -57.58 -30.96
C SER A 10 -9.33 -56.44 -31.44
N LEU A 11 -8.17 -56.20 -30.95
CA LEU A 11 -6.90 -56.92 -30.92
C LEU A 11 -6.19 -56.97 -32.28
N LEU A 12 -5.12 -56.17 -32.33
CA LEU A 12 -3.76 -56.44 -32.82
C LEU A 12 -3.45 -56.57 -34.34
N ALA A 13 -2.46 -55.78 -34.65
CA ALA A 13 -1.25 -56.06 -35.41
C ALA A 13 -1.06 -55.28 -36.71
N GLY A 14 0.09 -54.63 -36.82
CA GLY A 14 0.65 -54.03 -38.04
C GLY A 14 1.75 -52.99 -37.77
N ALA A 15 2.94 -53.46 -37.38
CA ALA A 15 4.14 -52.62 -37.33
C ALA A 15 4.62 -52.36 -38.74
N SER A 16 4.98 -51.11 -39.06
CA SER A 16 5.96 -50.76 -40.09
C SER A 16 6.58 -49.40 -39.75
N ALA A 17 7.86 -49.43 -39.45
CA ALA A 17 8.69 -48.29 -39.21
C ALA A 17 8.97 -47.51 -40.52
N LEU A 18 8.75 -46.20 -40.49
CA LEU A 18 9.41 -45.26 -41.39
C LEU A 18 9.75 -44.02 -40.56
N GLY A 19 11.06 -43.73 -40.50
CA GLY A 19 11.62 -42.58 -39.79
C GLY A 19 11.12 -41.25 -40.34
N GLY A 20 10.39 -40.57 -39.53
CA GLY A 20 10.10 -39.15 -39.67
C GLY A 20 10.79 -38.42 -38.54
N ALA A 21 11.73 -37.55 -38.87
CA ALA A 21 12.30 -36.59 -37.95
C ALA A 21 11.14 -35.75 -37.40
N SER A 22 10.64 -36.09 -36.22
CA SER A 22 9.74 -35.27 -35.46
C SER A 22 10.50 -34.02 -35.05
N LEU A 23 10.24 -32.92 -35.75
CA LEU A 23 10.43 -31.57 -35.23
C LEU A 23 9.65 -31.55 -33.92
N LEU A 24 10.39 -31.67 -32.83
CA LEU A 24 9.84 -31.33 -31.51
C LEU A 24 9.27 -29.91 -31.64
N PRO A 25 7.97 -29.67 -31.39
CA PRO A 25 7.51 -28.34 -31.27
C PRO A 25 8.37 -27.72 -30.16
N GLY A 26 9.06 -26.63 -30.50
CA GLY A 26 9.83 -25.89 -29.52
C GLY A 26 8.95 -25.73 -28.30
N ALA A 27 9.46 -26.08 -27.13
CA ALA A 27 8.77 -25.85 -25.87
C ALA A 27 8.29 -24.42 -25.91
N ALA A 28 7.00 -24.23 -26.12
CA ALA A 28 6.37 -22.94 -25.85
C ALA A 28 6.67 -22.69 -24.36
N PHE A 29 7.63 -21.82 -24.10
CA PHE A 29 7.86 -21.35 -22.75
C PHE A 29 6.49 -20.91 -22.25
N ALA A 30 6.00 -21.56 -21.22
CA ALA A 30 4.79 -21.15 -20.56
C ALA A 30 4.95 -19.66 -20.24
N LYS A 31 4.04 -18.84 -20.76
CA LYS A 31 4.04 -17.40 -20.45
C LYS A 31 4.09 -17.27 -18.94
N GLY A 32 5.06 -16.50 -18.42
CA GLY A 32 5.14 -16.23 -17.00
C GLY A 32 3.87 -15.53 -16.54
N SER A 33 3.31 -15.97 -15.43
CA SER A 33 2.16 -15.33 -14.81
C SER A 33 2.44 -15.17 -13.33
N ILE A 34 2.18 -13.98 -12.76
CA ILE A 34 2.31 -13.72 -11.34
C ILE A 34 1.03 -13.12 -10.78
N VAL A 35 0.75 -13.43 -9.52
CA VAL A 35 -0.31 -12.81 -8.73
C VAL A 35 0.35 -11.86 -7.73
N ALA A 36 0.09 -10.56 -7.85
CA ALA A 36 0.61 -9.58 -6.90
C ALA A 36 -0.54 -8.86 -6.18
N THR A 37 -0.36 -8.62 -4.89
CA THR A 37 -1.31 -7.81 -4.16
C THR A 37 -1.15 -6.34 -4.52
N THR A 38 -2.23 -5.57 -4.39
CA THR A 38 -2.24 -4.11 -4.48
C THR A 38 -3.26 -3.54 -3.49
N TYR A 39 -3.18 -2.24 -3.20
CA TYR A 39 -4.25 -1.58 -2.46
C TYR A 39 -5.39 -1.19 -3.40
N PRO A 40 -6.67 -1.33 -2.96
CA PRO A 40 -7.82 -0.89 -3.74
C PRO A 40 -7.77 0.62 -4.03
N GLY A 41 -8.35 1.04 -5.14
CA GLY A 41 -8.45 2.44 -5.57
C GLY A 41 -7.21 2.92 -6.31
N THR A 42 -6.66 4.08 -5.97
CA THR A 42 -5.59 4.74 -6.74
C THR A 42 -4.37 3.83 -7.01
N TRP A 43 -4.00 2.96 -6.09
CA TRP A 43 -2.91 2.01 -6.28
C TRP A 43 -3.26 0.98 -7.36
N GLU A 44 -4.43 0.37 -7.26
CA GLU A 44 -4.88 -0.60 -8.25
C GLU A 44 -4.98 0.06 -9.63
N ASP A 45 -5.62 1.23 -9.73
CA ASP A 45 -5.77 1.97 -10.98
C ASP A 45 -4.41 2.29 -11.61
N ALA A 46 -3.45 2.75 -10.80
CA ALA A 46 -2.09 3.06 -11.24
C ALA A 46 -1.35 1.82 -11.77
N TYR A 47 -1.46 0.70 -11.07
CA TYR A 47 -0.79 -0.53 -11.47
C TYR A 47 -1.42 -1.15 -12.72
N ARG A 48 -2.75 -1.11 -12.85
CA ARG A 48 -3.46 -1.53 -14.06
C ARG A 48 -3.10 -0.67 -15.28
N ALA A 49 -3.00 0.63 -15.10
CA ALA A 49 -2.75 1.54 -16.21
C ALA A 49 -1.28 1.62 -16.64
N VAL A 50 -0.34 1.48 -15.69
CA VAL A 50 1.09 1.71 -15.93
C VAL A 50 1.90 0.41 -15.86
N VAL A 51 1.76 -0.33 -14.76
CA VAL A 51 2.68 -1.46 -14.49
C VAL A 51 2.34 -2.69 -15.32
N MET A 52 1.07 -3.09 -15.34
CA MET A 52 0.63 -4.28 -16.09
C MET A 52 1.03 -4.24 -17.58
N PRO A 53 0.71 -3.16 -18.35
CA PRO A 53 1.06 -3.12 -19.76
C PRO A 53 2.57 -3.07 -20.00
N LEU A 54 3.34 -2.41 -19.12
CA LEU A 54 4.80 -2.36 -19.24
C LEU A 54 5.45 -3.71 -18.93
N LEU A 55 4.99 -4.43 -17.90
CA LEU A 55 5.47 -5.76 -17.56
C LEU A 55 5.19 -6.75 -18.70
N LYS A 56 3.99 -6.70 -19.25
CA LYS A 56 3.63 -7.52 -20.42
C LYS A 56 4.51 -7.22 -21.63
N LYS A 57 4.73 -5.93 -21.91
CA LYS A 57 5.51 -5.49 -23.06
C LYS A 57 7.00 -5.86 -22.96
N LYS A 58 7.59 -5.71 -21.75
CA LYS A 58 9.06 -5.87 -21.56
C LYS A 58 9.47 -7.31 -21.28
N ASP A 59 8.67 -8.03 -20.52
CA ASP A 59 9.04 -9.34 -19.98
C ASP A 59 8.10 -10.48 -20.40
N ASP A 60 7.02 -10.17 -21.14
CA ASP A 60 5.93 -11.10 -21.50
C ASP A 60 5.32 -11.81 -20.29
N ILE A 61 5.25 -11.11 -19.14
CA ILE A 61 4.65 -11.61 -17.91
C ILE A 61 3.21 -11.10 -17.80
N ASP A 62 2.28 -12.01 -17.54
CA ASP A 62 0.89 -11.68 -17.22
C ASP A 62 0.77 -11.41 -15.72
N LEU A 63 0.35 -10.20 -15.36
CA LEU A 63 0.17 -9.78 -13.96
C LEU A 63 -1.32 -9.82 -13.59
N GLU A 64 -1.67 -10.65 -12.60
CA GLU A 64 -2.95 -10.60 -11.92
C GLU A 64 -2.81 -9.75 -10.66
N LEU A 65 -3.69 -8.75 -10.49
CA LEU A 65 -3.71 -7.91 -9.29
C LEU A 65 -4.81 -8.37 -8.34
N ALA A 66 -4.45 -8.63 -7.10
CA ALA A 66 -5.34 -8.91 -5.99
C ALA A 66 -5.49 -7.66 -5.09
N PRO A 67 -6.57 -6.83 -5.28
CA PRO A 67 -6.76 -5.62 -4.49
C PRO A 67 -7.24 -5.97 -3.07
N LEU A 68 -6.36 -5.83 -2.09
CA LEU A 68 -6.57 -6.16 -0.69
C LEU A 68 -5.87 -5.15 0.22
N PHE A 69 -6.48 -4.79 1.34
CA PHE A 69 -5.78 -4.06 2.38
C PHE A 69 -4.70 -4.93 3.04
N ALA A 70 -3.67 -4.29 3.57
CA ALA A 70 -2.45 -4.96 4.03
C ALA A 70 -2.70 -6.11 5.03
N MET A 71 -3.59 -5.93 6.01
CA MET A 71 -3.91 -6.99 6.97
C MET A 71 -4.71 -8.15 6.35
N ASP A 72 -5.52 -7.88 5.32
CA ASP A 72 -6.25 -8.93 4.60
C ASP A 72 -5.29 -9.78 3.77
N GLN A 73 -4.25 -9.15 3.17
CA GLN A 73 -3.17 -9.86 2.48
C GLN A 73 -2.49 -10.87 3.44
N ILE A 74 -2.09 -10.39 4.63
CA ILE A 74 -1.47 -11.22 5.68
C ILE A 74 -2.42 -12.33 6.13
N GLY A 75 -3.70 -12.00 6.37
CA GLY A 75 -4.71 -12.95 6.79
C GLY A 75 -4.91 -14.09 5.79
N LYS A 76 -5.03 -13.76 4.51
CA LYS A 76 -5.15 -14.77 3.43
C LYS A 76 -3.90 -15.63 3.30
N ALA A 77 -2.71 -15.04 3.39
CA ALA A 77 -1.46 -15.77 3.31
C ALA A 77 -1.29 -16.75 4.50
N LYS A 78 -1.64 -16.33 5.72
CA LYS A 78 -1.61 -17.22 6.90
C LYS A 78 -2.66 -18.33 6.84
N ALA A 79 -3.79 -18.09 6.21
CA ALA A 79 -4.84 -19.09 6.04
C ALA A 79 -4.52 -20.11 4.94
N ALA A 80 -3.69 -19.75 3.98
CA ALA A 80 -3.26 -20.64 2.90
C ALA A 80 -2.30 -21.71 3.46
N ARG A 81 -2.74 -22.97 3.37
CA ARG A 81 -1.90 -24.11 3.74
C ARG A 81 -1.21 -24.65 2.49
N GLY A 82 0.06 -24.37 2.32
CA GLY A 82 0.85 -24.84 1.18
C GLY A 82 1.37 -23.69 0.31
N ALA A 83 1.07 -23.68 -1.01
CA ALA A 83 1.51 -22.62 -1.90
C ALA A 83 0.95 -21.26 -1.49
N PRO A 84 1.75 -20.17 -1.58
CA PRO A 84 1.27 -18.85 -1.25
C PRO A 84 0.17 -18.41 -2.23
N PRO A 85 -0.87 -17.68 -1.75
CA PRO A 85 -1.96 -17.21 -2.60
C PRO A 85 -1.57 -16.04 -3.50
N PHE A 86 -0.38 -15.48 -3.30
CA PHE A 86 0.21 -14.38 -4.03
C PHE A 86 1.70 -14.63 -4.20
N ASP A 87 2.28 -14.15 -5.32
CA ASP A 87 3.72 -14.20 -5.55
C ASP A 87 4.44 -12.98 -4.97
N VAL A 88 3.74 -11.83 -4.92
CA VAL A 88 4.27 -10.59 -4.37
C VAL A 88 3.24 -9.91 -3.49
N PHE A 89 3.70 -9.43 -2.33
CA PHE A 89 2.94 -8.58 -1.41
C PHE A 89 3.33 -7.12 -1.56
N VAL A 90 2.36 -6.20 -1.34
CA VAL A 90 2.61 -4.77 -1.11
C VAL A 90 2.11 -4.38 0.27
N LEU A 91 3.00 -3.92 1.15
CA LEU A 91 2.69 -3.76 2.57
C LEU A 91 3.25 -2.46 3.14
N ASP A 92 2.50 -1.89 4.06
CA ASP A 92 2.92 -0.84 4.97
C ASP A 92 3.71 -1.41 6.17
N PRO A 93 4.43 -0.60 6.94
CA PRO A 93 5.37 -1.09 7.96
C PRO A 93 4.76 -2.04 9.01
N GLY A 94 3.57 -1.74 9.53
CA GLY A 94 2.95 -2.59 10.55
C GLY A 94 2.64 -4.00 10.05
N PRO A 95 1.81 -4.16 9.01
CA PRO A 95 1.52 -5.46 8.39
C PRO A 95 2.78 -6.18 7.88
N ARG A 96 3.78 -5.42 7.39
CA ARG A 96 5.07 -5.98 6.97
C ARG A 96 5.74 -6.75 8.10
N ILE A 97 5.83 -6.18 9.31
CA ILE A 97 6.42 -6.86 10.48
C ILE A 97 5.66 -8.15 10.81
N VAL A 98 4.33 -8.12 10.79
CA VAL A 98 3.51 -9.32 10.99
C VAL A 98 3.78 -10.40 9.95
N GLY A 99 4.07 -10.01 8.70
CA GLY A 99 4.46 -10.92 7.62
C GLY A 99 5.85 -11.51 7.84
N ILE A 100 6.83 -10.72 8.28
CA ILE A 100 8.19 -11.16 8.61
C ILE A 100 8.17 -12.17 9.76
N GLU A 101 7.51 -11.84 10.87
CA GLU A 101 7.34 -12.71 12.04
C GLU A 101 6.60 -14.01 11.69
N GLY A 102 5.64 -13.92 10.75
CA GLY A 102 4.91 -15.07 10.22
C GLY A 102 5.69 -15.90 9.21
N GLY A 103 6.90 -15.49 8.81
CA GLY A 103 7.75 -16.19 7.84
C GLY A 103 7.12 -16.26 6.45
N LEU A 104 6.37 -15.22 6.03
CA LEU A 104 5.61 -15.20 4.78
C LEU A 104 6.44 -14.80 3.56
N PHE A 105 7.65 -14.28 3.77
CA PHE A 105 8.48 -13.73 2.69
C PHE A 105 9.76 -14.52 2.49
N GLU A 106 10.22 -14.58 1.24
CA GLU A 106 11.58 -15.01 0.93
C GLU A 106 12.59 -13.98 1.42
N LYS A 107 13.83 -14.44 1.63
CA LYS A 107 14.93 -13.48 1.79
C LYS A 107 15.14 -12.72 0.50
N PHE A 108 15.14 -11.40 0.62
CA PHE A 108 15.31 -10.52 -0.53
C PHE A 108 16.76 -10.47 -0.98
N ASP A 109 16.96 -10.64 -2.28
CA ASP A 109 18.26 -10.55 -2.94
C ASP A 109 18.27 -9.35 -3.89
N GLY A 110 18.76 -8.22 -3.42
CA GLY A 110 18.84 -6.98 -4.21
C GLY A 110 19.70 -7.11 -5.46
N THR A 111 20.62 -8.09 -5.53
CA THR A 111 21.46 -8.28 -6.72
C THR A 111 20.65 -8.72 -7.95
N LYS A 112 19.44 -9.21 -7.75
CA LYS A 112 18.50 -9.57 -8.81
C LYS A 112 17.79 -8.37 -9.42
N LEU A 113 17.92 -7.16 -8.83
CA LEU A 113 17.35 -5.93 -9.38
C LEU A 113 18.42 -5.14 -10.14
N SER A 114 18.19 -4.91 -11.43
CA SER A 114 19.06 -4.05 -12.24
C SER A 114 19.04 -2.59 -11.76
N ASN A 115 17.92 -2.16 -11.13
CA ASN A 115 17.73 -0.85 -10.57
C ASN A 115 18.22 -0.69 -9.12
N GLN A 116 18.83 -1.71 -8.50
CA GLN A 116 19.27 -1.68 -7.10
C GLN A 116 20.12 -0.46 -6.76
N SER A 117 21.07 -0.08 -7.64
CA SER A 117 21.95 1.07 -7.44
C SER A 117 21.22 2.41 -7.46
N LYS A 118 20.00 2.44 -7.97
CA LYS A 118 19.12 3.62 -8.06
C LYS A 118 18.22 3.80 -6.84
N ILE A 119 18.18 2.81 -5.97
CA ILE A 119 17.41 2.85 -4.73
C ILE A 119 18.30 3.41 -3.61
N PRO A 120 17.83 4.39 -2.80
CA PRO A 120 18.60 4.89 -1.68
C PRO A 120 18.95 3.81 -0.66
N ALA A 121 20.08 3.97 0.02
CA ALA A 121 20.43 3.12 1.15
C ALA A 121 19.31 3.16 2.21
N GLY A 122 18.95 2.00 2.76
CA GLY A 122 17.86 1.88 3.75
C GLY A 122 16.46 1.70 3.13
N PHE A 123 16.30 1.81 1.79
CA PHE A 123 15.03 1.51 1.12
C PHE A 123 14.91 0.06 0.68
N THR A 124 15.90 -0.74 0.98
CA THR A 124 15.88 -2.21 0.86
C THR A 124 16.38 -2.82 2.15
N ASP A 125 15.91 -4.00 2.47
CA ASP A 125 16.39 -4.82 3.58
C ASP A 125 16.34 -6.32 3.23
N ASP A 126 16.52 -7.19 4.24
CA ASP A 126 16.54 -8.64 4.07
C ASP A 126 15.22 -9.25 3.55
N TYR A 127 14.14 -8.47 3.43
CA TYR A 127 12.82 -9.01 3.10
C TYR A 127 12.14 -8.33 1.92
N GLY A 128 12.64 -7.18 1.45
CA GLY A 128 12.01 -6.52 0.33
C GLY A 128 12.58 -5.17 -0.03
N VAL A 129 11.88 -4.49 -0.93
CA VAL A 129 12.24 -3.19 -1.48
C VAL A 129 11.10 -2.18 -1.30
N CYS A 130 11.45 -0.95 -0.93
CA CYS A 130 10.53 0.17 -0.92
C CYS A 130 10.11 0.51 -2.37
N VAL A 131 8.82 0.72 -2.58
CA VAL A 131 8.25 1.05 -3.90
C VAL A 131 7.58 2.42 -3.93
N SER A 132 7.23 2.97 -2.78
CA SER A 132 6.74 4.33 -2.61
C SER A 132 6.91 4.80 -1.18
N ALA A 133 7.18 6.08 -0.99
CA ALA A 133 7.14 6.72 0.30
C ALA A 133 5.76 7.37 0.55
N GLN A 134 5.42 7.55 1.82
CA GLN A 134 4.20 8.24 2.25
C GLN A 134 4.57 9.34 3.23
N VAL A 135 3.99 10.52 3.06
CA VAL A 135 4.11 11.63 4.03
C VAL A 135 2.71 12.02 4.50
N VAL A 136 2.49 11.94 5.80
CA VAL A 136 1.20 12.21 6.45
C VAL A 136 1.29 13.47 7.30
N GLY A 137 0.28 14.29 7.17
CA GLY A 137 0.09 15.53 7.91
C GLY A 137 -1.40 15.92 7.91
N ILE A 138 -1.67 17.19 7.81
CA ILE A 138 -3.02 17.73 7.86
C ILE A 138 -3.37 18.35 6.50
N ALA A 139 -4.52 17.99 5.96
CA ALA A 139 -5.13 18.65 4.82
C ALA A 139 -6.24 19.60 5.29
N TYR A 140 -6.33 20.78 4.69
CA TYR A 140 -7.37 21.75 5.02
C TYR A 140 -7.82 22.52 3.77
N ASN A 141 -9.04 23.04 3.79
CA ASN A 141 -9.56 23.94 2.76
C ASN A 141 -9.23 25.39 3.14
N PRO A 142 -8.31 26.08 2.43
CA PRO A 142 -7.85 27.42 2.77
C PRO A 142 -8.92 28.51 2.63
N LYS A 143 -10.02 28.22 1.91
CA LYS A 143 -11.16 29.14 1.78
C LYS A 143 -12.17 29.02 2.92
N LYS A 144 -12.06 27.96 3.76
CA LYS A 144 -13.05 27.64 4.79
C LYS A 144 -12.50 27.74 6.20
N VAL A 145 -11.23 27.34 6.39
CA VAL A 145 -10.57 27.37 7.70
C VAL A 145 -9.16 27.91 7.55
N PRO A 146 -8.60 28.59 8.58
CA PRO A 146 -7.20 28.98 8.59
C PRO A 146 -6.30 27.75 8.61
N ALA A 147 -5.04 27.90 8.20
CA ALA A 147 -4.04 26.83 8.25
C ALA A 147 -3.86 26.37 9.70
N PRO A 148 -4.06 25.08 10.03
CA PRO A 148 -3.69 24.54 11.33
C PRO A 148 -2.17 24.47 11.46
N LYS A 149 -1.64 24.61 12.69
CA LYS A 149 -0.21 24.51 12.95
C LYS A 149 0.22 23.11 13.38
N GLY A 150 -0.67 22.37 13.99
CA GLY A 150 -0.36 21.04 14.51
C GLY A 150 -1.57 20.18 14.83
N TRP A 151 -1.30 18.98 15.30
CA TRP A 151 -2.30 17.97 15.58
C TRP A 151 -3.37 18.42 16.57
N THR A 152 -3.00 19.21 17.58
CA THR A 152 -3.95 19.68 18.62
C THR A 152 -4.96 20.70 18.11
N ASP A 153 -4.65 21.40 17.02
CA ASP A 153 -5.59 22.35 16.44
C ASP A 153 -6.85 21.67 15.92
N LEU A 154 -6.70 20.41 15.44
CA LEU A 154 -7.84 19.63 14.97
C LEU A 154 -8.95 19.46 16.03
N LEU A 155 -8.61 19.58 17.32
CA LEU A 155 -9.54 19.43 18.44
C LEU A 155 -10.09 20.77 18.99
N LYS A 156 -9.79 21.90 18.32
CA LYS A 156 -10.17 23.24 18.74
C LYS A 156 -10.99 23.96 17.67
N ASP A 157 -11.74 24.98 18.06
CA ASP A 157 -12.34 25.90 17.09
C ASP A 157 -11.26 26.73 16.38
N PRO A 158 -11.42 27.04 15.09
CA PRO A 158 -12.56 26.72 14.23
C PRO A 158 -12.49 25.36 13.54
N TRP A 159 -11.45 24.54 13.78
CA TRP A 159 -11.19 23.31 13.01
C TRP A 159 -12.08 22.14 13.44
N VAL A 160 -12.36 21.96 14.73
CA VAL A 160 -13.09 20.79 15.25
C VAL A 160 -14.46 20.61 14.61
N SER A 161 -15.20 21.72 14.42
CA SER A 161 -16.51 21.71 13.77
C SER A 161 -16.46 21.52 12.26
N ARG A 162 -15.26 21.41 11.69
CA ARG A 162 -14.97 21.17 10.28
C ARG A 162 -14.12 19.92 10.07
N LEU A 163 -13.82 19.19 11.15
CA LEU A 163 -12.95 18.02 11.13
C LEU A 163 -13.66 16.81 10.51
N GLY A 164 -13.03 16.21 9.54
CA GLY A 164 -13.28 14.85 9.09
C GLY A 164 -12.41 13.89 9.89
N LEU A 165 -13.03 13.10 10.76
CA LEU A 165 -12.36 12.10 11.58
C LEU A 165 -12.56 10.71 10.99
N THR A 166 -11.47 9.97 10.81
CA THR A 166 -11.53 8.57 10.38
C THR A 166 -10.98 7.64 11.46
N GLY A 167 -11.36 6.38 11.38
CA GLY A 167 -10.83 5.37 12.30
C GLY A 167 -9.33 5.12 12.09
N PHE A 168 -8.74 4.46 13.06
CA PHE A 168 -7.29 4.26 13.17
C PHE A 168 -6.81 2.92 12.61
N GLN A 169 -7.59 2.30 11.68
CA GLN A 169 -7.28 1.00 11.08
C GLN A 169 -6.15 1.04 10.05
N THR A 170 -5.86 2.21 9.48
CA THR A 170 -4.77 2.39 8.52
C THR A 170 -3.47 2.75 9.22
N THR A 171 -2.34 2.56 8.53
CA THR A 171 -1.03 2.96 9.02
C THR A 171 -0.98 4.46 9.33
N PHE A 172 -1.46 5.31 8.41
CA PHE A 172 -1.47 6.75 8.65
C PHE A 172 -2.43 7.16 9.78
N GLY A 173 -3.59 6.52 9.92
CA GLY A 173 -4.52 6.78 11.01
C GLY A 173 -3.92 6.45 12.38
N THR A 174 -3.34 5.26 12.53
CA THR A 174 -2.64 4.86 13.77
C THR A 174 -1.51 5.83 14.10
N SER A 175 -0.70 6.18 13.10
CA SER A 175 0.42 7.12 13.29
C SER A 175 -0.05 8.51 13.71
N SER A 176 -1.14 9.01 13.12
CA SER A 176 -1.73 10.31 13.49
C SER A 176 -2.27 10.31 14.93
N LEU A 177 -2.87 9.19 15.37
CA LEU A 177 -3.32 9.03 16.76
C LEU A 177 -2.15 9.08 17.75
N ILE A 178 -1.04 8.41 17.43
CA ILE A 178 0.18 8.44 18.25
C ILE A 178 0.73 9.86 18.36
N GLU A 179 0.86 10.57 17.24
CA GLU A 179 1.39 11.93 17.24
C GLU A 179 0.45 12.90 17.99
N LEU A 180 -0.86 12.73 17.84
CA LEU A 180 -1.83 13.47 18.64
C LEU A 180 -1.66 13.15 20.13
N SER A 181 -1.50 11.88 20.51
CA SER A 181 -1.36 11.46 21.92
C SER A 181 -0.12 12.06 22.58
N LYS A 182 1.00 12.10 21.86
CA LYS A 182 2.23 12.74 22.36
C LYS A 182 2.03 14.20 22.75
N GLN A 183 1.10 14.92 22.09
CA GLN A 183 0.79 16.31 22.42
C GLN A 183 0.04 16.46 23.75
N PHE A 184 -0.52 15.37 24.28
CA PHE A 184 -1.26 15.33 25.54
C PHE A 184 -0.56 14.48 26.61
N GLY A 185 0.76 14.25 26.47
CA GLY A 185 1.56 13.52 27.42
C GLY A 185 1.59 12.00 27.22
N GLY A 186 1.00 11.50 26.14
CA GLY A 186 1.10 10.10 25.74
C GLY A 186 2.43 9.77 25.07
N SER A 187 2.51 8.58 24.48
CA SER A 187 3.76 8.06 23.92
C SER A 187 3.51 7.21 22.68
N LEU A 188 4.57 6.60 22.14
CA LEU A 188 4.50 5.61 21.07
C LEU A 188 3.59 4.43 21.40
N THR A 189 3.49 4.07 22.69
CA THR A 189 2.75 2.90 23.17
C THR A 189 1.56 3.25 24.05
N ASP A 190 1.31 4.54 24.27
CA ASP A 190 0.17 5.03 25.05
C ASP A 190 -0.59 6.10 24.27
N VAL A 191 -1.76 5.74 23.73
CA VAL A 191 -2.64 6.63 22.99
C VAL A 191 -3.88 7.06 23.81
N ASP A 192 -4.01 6.61 25.04
CA ASP A 192 -5.16 6.93 25.88
C ASP A 192 -5.36 8.44 26.10
N PRO A 193 -4.30 9.28 26.27
CA PRO A 193 -4.47 10.73 26.35
C PRO A 193 -5.18 11.32 25.12
N ALA A 194 -4.82 10.88 23.90
CA ALA A 194 -5.53 11.35 22.69
C ALA A 194 -6.98 10.85 22.64
N LEU A 195 -7.24 9.61 23.04
CA LEU A 195 -8.60 9.06 23.05
C LEU A 195 -9.51 9.82 24.02
N VAL A 196 -8.97 10.22 25.19
CA VAL A 196 -9.69 11.07 26.14
C VAL A 196 -10.07 12.42 25.53
N GLU A 197 -9.14 13.08 24.84
CA GLU A 197 -9.41 14.38 24.20
C GLU A 197 -10.36 14.25 23.01
N LEU A 198 -10.18 13.23 22.17
CA LEU A 198 -11.08 12.93 21.06
C LEU A 198 -12.51 12.71 21.54
N LYS A 199 -12.72 11.97 22.63
CA LYS A 199 -14.05 11.72 23.21
C LYS A 199 -14.78 13.01 23.56
N LYS A 200 -14.08 14.02 24.09
CA LYS A 200 -14.69 15.32 24.46
C LYS A 200 -15.22 16.08 23.25
N VAL A 201 -14.58 15.90 22.09
CA VAL A 201 -14.88 16.67 20.87
C VAL A 201 -15.71 15.90 19.84
N LEU A 202 -15.84 14.58 19.95
CA LEU A 202 -16.63 13.76 19.02
C LEU A 202 -18.00 14.34 18.65
N PRO A 203 -18.80 14.90 19.60
CA PRO A 203 -20.10 15.49 19.27
C PRO A 203 -20.02 16.74 18.38
N LYS A 204 -18.83 17.35 18.25
CA LYS A 204 -18.60 18.57 17.45
C LYS A 204 -18.00 18.28 16.08
N VAL A 205 -17.48 17.06 15.86
CA VAL A 205 -16.79 16.66 14.63
C VAL A 205 -17.76 16.71 13.44
N ALA A 206 -17.34 17.34 12.34
CA ALA A 206 -18.20 17.56 11.16
C ALA A 206 -18.60 16.27 10.47
N ALA A 207 -17.66 15.35 10.31
CA ALA A 207 -17.90 14.07 9.67
C ALA A 207 -17.03 12.97 10.29
N VAL A 208 -17.60 11.79 10.40
CA VAL A 208 -16.86 10.58 10.77
C VAL A 208 -17.10 9.53 9.70
N GLY A 209 -16.03 8.91 9.22
CA GLY A 209 -16.13 7.97 8.13
C GLY A 209 -14.99 6.95 8.08
N LEU A 210 -15.14 5.99 7.18
CA LEU A 210 -14.06 5.07 6.87
C LEU A 210 -12.93 5.81 6.14
N PRO A 211 -11.67 5.39 6.30
CA PRO A 211 -10.52 6.03 5.65
C PRO A 211 -10.69 6.22 4.14
N ALA A 212 -11.24 5.22 3.45
CA ALA A 212 -11.46 5.28 2.00
C ALA A 212 -12.55 6.28 1.58
N ALA A 213 -13.50 6.60 2.47
CA ALA A 213 -14.57 7.56 2.19
C ALA A 213 -14.17 9.01 2.45
N MET A 214 -13.16 9.25 3.30
CA MET A 214 -12.81 10.59 3.78
C MET A 214 -12.47 11.59 2.66
N PRO A 215 -11.70 11.25 1.60
CA PRO A 215 -11.46 12.18 0.50
C PRO A 215 -12.75 12.61 -0.21
N GLY A 216 -13.73 11.70 -0.34
CA GLY A 216 -15.05 12.00 -0.90
C GLY A 216 -15.86 12.95 -0.01
N LEU A 217 -15.84 12.77 1.30
CA LEU A 217 -16.50 13.65 2.26
C LEU A 217 -15.91 15.07 2.22
N PHE A 218 -14.57 15.16 2.11
CA PHE A 218 -13.88 16.44 1.93
C PHE A 218 -14.27 17.11 0.60
N GLN A 219 -14.27 16.36 -0.51
CA GLN A 219 -14.67 16.86 -1.83
C GLN A 219 -16.10 17.38 -1.83
N GLN A 220 -17.01 16.76 -1.07
CA GLN A 220 -18.42 17.17 -0.94
C GLN A 220 -18.62 18.33 0.07
N GLY A 221 -17.55 18.80 0.71
CA GLY A 221 -17.61 19.87 1.72
C GLY A 221 -18.27 19.45 3.03
N GLN A 222 -18.36 18.16 3.31
CA GLN A 222 -18.86 17.65 4.60
C GLN A 222 -17.83 17.80 5.72
N CYS A 223 -16.55 17.95 5.35
CA CYS A 223 -15.49 18.40 6.25
C CYS A 223 -14.52 19.29 5.47
N ASP A 224 -13.77 20.12 6.16
CA ASP A 224 -12.83 21.08 5.57
C ASP A 224 -11.40 20.94 6.14
N VAL A 225 -11.20 20.03 7.07
CA VAL A 225 -9.90 19.65 7.61
C VAL A 225 -9.88 18.15 7.94
N MET A 226 -8.76 17.47 7.66
CA MET A 226 -8.56 16.06 7.96
C MET A 226 -7.07 15.73 8.06
N TYR A 227 -6.69 14.69 8.78
CA TYR A 227 -5.35 14.12 8.62
C TYR A 227 -5.33 13.19 7.39
N THR A 228 -4.30 13.30 6.58
CA THR A 228 -4.15 12.49 5.37
C THR A 228 -2.72 12.55 4.83
N ASN A 229 -2.44 11.86 3.72
CA ASN A 229 -1.16 11.90 3.04
C ASN A 229 -1.13 12.92 1.89
N THR A 230 0.08 13.25 1.45
CA THR A 230 0.30 14.19 0.33
C THR A 230 -0.32 13.70 -0.98
N GLN A 231 -0.37 12.39 -1.23
CA GLN A 231 -0.99 11.81 -2.41
C GLN A 231 -2.49 12.15 -2.50
N THR A 232 -3.21 12.03 -1.38
CA THR A 232 -4.64 12.40 -1.31
C THR A 232 -4.83 13.89 -1.61
N VAL A 233 -3.97 14.74 -1.03
CA VAL A 233 -4.03 16.19 -1.28
C VAL A 233 -3.80 16.51 -2.76
N ALA A 234 -2.77 15.94 -3.37
CA ALA A 234 -2.47 16.13 -4.80
C ALA A 234 -3.63 15.64 -5.69
N THR A 235 -4.24 14.50 -5.33
CA THR A 235 -5.41 13.96 -6.05
C THR A 235 -6.62 14.90 -5.95
N LEU A 236 -6.91 15.46 -4.77
CA LEU A 236 -7.99 16.43 -4.58
C LEU A 236 -7.71 17.74 -5.35
N LYS A 237 -6.48 18.27 -5.30
CA LYS A 237 -6.07 19.43 -6.11
C LYS A 237 -6.27 19.17 -7.60
N GLY A 238 -5.89 18.01 -8.11
CA GLY A 238 -6.08 17.61 -9.49
C GLY A 238 -7.54 17.55 -9.94
N LYS A 239 -8.47 17.38 -9.00
CA LYS A 239 -9.92 17.46 -9.21
C LYS A 239 -10.49 18.88 -9.05
N GLY A 240 -9.64 19.89 -8.87
CA GLY A 240 -10.07 21.28 -8.68
C GLY A 240 -10.60 21.60 -7.28
N ILE A 241 -10.34 20.75 -6.29
CA ILE A 241 -10.75 21.01 -4.91
C ILE A 241 -9.73 21.92 -4.22
N ASP A 242 -10.22 22.97 -3.56
CA ASP A 242 -9.39 23.84 -2.73
C ASP A 242 -8.92 23.06 -1.49
N VAL A 243 -7.67 22.64 -1.51
CA VAL A 243 -7.05 21.89 -0.43
C VAL A 243 -5.55 22.19 -0.36
N GLU A 244 -5.03 22.37 0.84
CA GLU A 244 -3.62 22.55 1.10
C GLU A 244 -3.12 21.51 2.13
N PHE A 245 -1.83 21.21 2.07
CA PHE A 245 -1.15 20.31 3.01
C PHE A 245 -0.36 21.12 4.03
N VAL A 246 -0.51 20.76 5.30
CA VAL A 246 0.31 21.29 6.39
C VAL A 246 1.18 20.18 6.96
N LYS A 247 2.46 20.46 7.06
CA LYS A 247 3.41 19.73 7.91
C LYS A 247 3.23 20.22 9.34
N PRO A 248 2.71 19.39 10.28
CA PRO A 248 2.58 19.81 11.68
C PRO A 248 3.93 20.28 12.28
N GLU A 249 3.89 21.25 13.18
CA GLU A 249 5.11 21.79 13.83
C GLU A 249 5.89 20.71 14.60
N SER A 250 5.21 19.72 15.16
CA SER A 250 5.82 18.55 15.80
C SER A 250 6.44 17.52 14.82
N GLY A 251 6.30 17.77 13.53
CA GLY A 251 6.77 16.90 12.45
C GLY A 251 5.64 16.22 11.71
N ALA A 252 5.81 16.07 10.39
CA ALA A 252 5.00 15.16 9.59
C ALA A 252 5.50 13.72 9.78
N ILE A 253 4.62 12.77 9.55
CA ILE A 253 4.92 11.35 9.67
C ILE A 253 5.40 10.85 8.30
N ALA A 254 6.42 10.00 8.29
CA ALA A 254 6.86 9.30 7.10
C ALA A 254 6.83 7.79 7.31
N PHE A 255 6.48 7.06 6.28
CA PHE A 255 6.65 5.61 6.21
C PHE A 255 6.80 5.15 4.77
N TYR A 256 7.25 3.91 4.60
CA TYR A 256 7.52 3.31 3.31
C TYR A 256 6.55 2.18 3.03
N THR A 257 6.02 2.15 1.81
CA THR A 257 5.30 1.00 1.29
C THR A 257 6.31 0.10 0.57
N THR A 258 6.36 -1.16 0.96
CA THR A 258 7.37 -2.11 0.50
C THR A 258 6.74 -3.28 -0.23
N MET A 259 7.49 -3.87 -1.16
CA MET A 259 7.12 -5.13 -1.83
C MET A 259 8.00 -6.28 -1.37
N HIS A 260 7.38 -7.45 -1.27
CA HIS A 260 7.99 -8.68 -0.75
C HIS A 260 7.65 -9.84 -1.64
N VAL A 261 8.66 -10.67 -1.98
CA VAL A 261 8.44 -11.93 -2.67
C VAL A 261 7.91 -12.96 -1.68
N ALA A 262 6.82 -13.62 -2.03
CA ALA A 262 6.20 -14.62 -1.18
C ALA A 262 7.09 -15.84 -1.01
N LYS A 263 7.19 -16.34 0.23
CA LYS A 263 7.94 -17.56 0.52
C LYS A 263 7.28 -18.76 -0.14
N GLY A 264 8.08 -19.53 -0.88
CA GLY A 264 7.62 -20.75 -1.57
C GLY A 264 6.85 -20.48 -2.86
N THR A 265 6.88 -19.27 -3.42
CA THR A 265 6.37 -19.04 -4.77
C THR A 265 7.18 -19.79 -5.81
N ALA A 266 6.49 -20.40 -6.78
CA ALA A 266 7.13 -21.00 -7.95
C ALA A 266 7.62 -19.94 -8.95
N GLU A 267 7.10 -18.72 -8.87
CA GLU A 267 7.31 -17.63 -9.82
C GLU A 267 8.39 -16.63 -9.34
N GLN A 268 9.35 -17.05 -8.52
CA GLN A 268 10.33 -16.15 -7.90
C GLN A 268 11.07 -15.29 -8.94
N ALA A 269 11.48 -15.85 -10.07
CA ALA A 269 12.19 -15.09 -11.11
C ALA A 269 11.32 -13.99 -11.71
N ASN A 270 10.05 -14.27 -11.98
CA ASN A 270 9.10 -13.31 -12.51
C ASN A 270 8.70 -12.26 -11.46
N ALA A 271 8.62 -12.65 -10.20
CA ALA A 271 8.42 -11.73 -9.09
C ALA A 271 9.55 -10.68 -9.00
N TYR A 272 10.82 -11.09 -9.14
CA TYR A 272 11.94 -10.14 -9.14
C TYR A 272 11.93 -9.22 -10.38
N LYS A 273 11.56 -9.69 -11.56
CA LYS A 273 11.39 -8.83 -12.74
C LYS A 273 10.30 -7.79 -12.51
N TYR A 274 9.19 -8.19 -11.88
CA TYR A 274 8.12 -7.27 -11.50
C TYR A 274 8.60 -6.22 -10.49
N LEU A 275 9.32 -6.61 -9.43
CA LEU A 275 9.90 -5.67 -8.48
C LEU A 275 10.85 -4.69 -9.16
N ASP A 276 11.75 -5.19 -10.02
CA ASP A 276 12.71 -4.36 -10.75
C ASP A 276 12.03 -3.35 -11.67
N LEU A 277 10.97 -3.79 -12.37
CA LEU A 277 10.15 -2.90 -13.20
C LEU A 277 9.51 -1.80 -12.35
N VAL A 278 8.89 -2.15 -11.21
CA VAL A 278 8.18 -1.19 -10.34
C VAL A 278 9.11 -0.12 -9.79
N VAL A 279 10.34 -0.48 -9.41
CA VAL A 279 11.32 0.52 -8.92
C VAL A 279 12.10 1.18 -10.04
N GLY A 280 11.89 0.78 -11.29
CA GLY A 280 12.52 1.35 -12.47
C GLY A 280 12.06 2.78 -12.74
N LYS A 281 12.97 3.60 -13.31
CA LYS A 281 12.74 5.03 -13.57
C LYS A 281 11.43 5.28 -14.33
N GLU A 282 11.17 4.55 -15.42
CA GLU A 282 10.00 4.75 -16.28
C GLU A 282 8.68 4.59 -15.52
N VAL A 283 8.55 3.54 -14.71
CA VAL A 283 7.36 3.31 -13.88
C VAL A 283 7.26 4.37 -12.79
N GLN A 284 8.34 4.64 -12.07
CA GLN A 284 8.36 5.62 -10.99
C GLN A 284 8.02 7.03 -11.49
N GLU A 285 8.51 7.46 -12.65
CA GLU A 285 8.13 8.74 -13.27
C GLU A 285 6.65 8.78 -13.66
N ALA A 286 6.09 7.68 -14.18
CA ALA A 286 4.68 7.61 -14.54
C ALA A 286 3.78 7.65 -13.30
N LEU A 287 4.15 6.93 -12.24
CA LEU A 287 3.40 6.88 -10.98
C LEU A 287 3.45 8.21 -10.20
N THR A 288 4.51 9.00 -10.38
CA THR A 288 4.68 10.30 -9.72
C THR A 288 3.73 11.36 -10.30
N LYS A 289 3.29 11.21 -11.53
CA LYS A 289 2.41 12.16 -12.21
C LYS A 289 0.92 12.01 -11.81
N PRO A 290 0.12 13.08 -11.96
CA PRO A 290 -1.34 12.94 -11.87
C PRO A 290 -1.87 11.88 -12.82
N PRO A 291 -2.92 11.14 -12.45
CA PRO A 291 -3.70 11.26 -11.21
C PRO A 291 -3.14 10.50 -10.01
N TYR A 292 -2.00 9.81 -10.13
CA TYR A 292 -1.50 8.86 -9.12
C TYR A 292 -0.73 9.52 -7.98
N ASN A 293 0.16 10.48 -8.31
CA ASN A 293 0.88 11.32 -7.34
C ASN A 293 1.67 10.54 -6.27
N PHE A 294 2.32 9.44 -6.67
CA PHE A 294 3.17 8.66 -5.75
C PHE A 294 4.47 9.42 -5.45
N ILE A 295 5.00 9.25 -4.27
CA ILE A 295 6.37 9.68 -3.96
C ILE A 295 7.31 8.60 -4.47
N PRO A 296 8.19 8.91 -5.44
CA PRO A 296 9.08 7.92 -6.02
C PRO A 296 10.19 7.52 -5.05
N VAL A 297 10.76 6.34 -5.29
CA VAL A 297 11.91 5.82 -4.51
C VAL A 297 13.17 5.67 -5.36
N ASN A 298 13.10 5.90 -6.67
CA ASN A 298 14.24 5.86 -7.58
C ASN A 298 14.91 7.25 -7.62
N LYS A 299 16.21 7.31 -7.34
CA LYS A 299 17.01 8.56 -7.27
C LYS A 299 17.05 9.34 -8.57
N ASP A 300 16.82 8.67 -9.71
CA ASP A 300 16.86 9.30 -11.03
C ASP A 300 15.51 9.96 -11.40
N VAL A 301 14.51 9.90 -10.51
CA VAL A 301 13.19 10.51 -10.70
C VAL A 301 13.08 11.82 -9.92
N VAL A 302 12.64 12.85 -10.60
CA VAL A 302 12.45 14.18 -9.99
C VAL A 302 11.22 14.16 -9.08
N LEU A 303 11.38 14.63 -7.85
CA LEU A 303 10.25 14.76 -6.92
C LEU A 303 9.27 15.85 -7.38
N PRO A 304 7.95 15.65 -7.20
CA PRO A 304 6.96 16.71 -7.38
C PRO A 304 7.29 17.96 -6.55
N ALA A 305 7.14 19.13 -7.16
CA ALA A 305 7.53 20.40 -6.53
C ALA A 305 6.65 20.80 -5.34
N ASP A 306 5.44 20.28 -5.27
CA ASP A 306 4.44 20.51 -4.22
C ASP A 306 4.59 19.57 -2.99
N LEU A 307 5.54 18.64 -3.04
CA LEU A 307 5.86 17.83 -1.87
C LEU A 307 6.52 18.68 -0.76
N PRO A 308 6.26 18.36 0.51
CA PRO A 308 6.87 19.07 1.64
C PRO A 308 8.35 18.73 1.88
N MET A 309 8.99 18.10 0.91
CA MET A 309 10.41 17.74 0.88
C MET A 309 11.01 17.94 -0.51
N LYS A 310 12.33 18.18 -0.57
CA LYS A 310 13.05 18.43 -1.83
C LYS A 310 13.96 17.27 -2.25
N SER A 311 14.20 16.31 -1.38
CA SER A 311 14.94 15.08 -1.66
C SER A 311 14.44 13.93 -0.81
N LEU A 312 14.70 12.70 -1.26
CA LEU A 312 14.37 11.48 -0.48
C LEU A 312 15.16 11.42 0.84
N ASP A 313 16.36 12.01 0.90
CA ASP A 313 17.17 12.05 2.12
C ASP A 313 16.49 12.86 3.24
N GLU A 314 15.62 13.80 2.88
CA GLU A 314 14.83 14.54 3.88
C GLU A 314 13.80 13.69 4.60
N MET A 315 13.48 12.50 4.10
CA MET A 315 12.58 11.56 4.80
C MET A 315 13.09 11.20 6.20
N SER A 316 14.41 11.16 6.40
CA SER A 316 15.02 10.92 7.71
C SER A 316 14.71 12.00 8.76
N LYS A 317 14.22 13.18 8.34
CA LYS A 317 13.79 14.27 9.23
C LYS A 317 12.32 14.18 9.66
N TYR A 318 11.58 13.22 9.12
CA TYR A 318 10.18 13.00 9.44
C TYR A 318 10.05 11.99 10.58
N VAL A 319 8.88 11.97 11.19
CA VAL A 319 8.59 11.02 12.28
C VAL A 319 8.37 9.64 11.67
N GLU A 320 9.22 8.71 12.03
CA GLU A 320 9.06 7.30 11.73
C GLU A 320 8.75 6.51 13.02
N HIS A 321 7.82 5.58 12.95
CA HIS A 321 7.35 4.85 14.12
C HIS A 321 7.91 3.43 14.19
N ASP A 322 8.24 2.98 15.40
CA ASP A 322 8.61 1.59 15.69
C ASP A 322 7.34 0.70 15.73
N TRP A 323 7.02 0.14 14.58
CA TRP A 323 5.82 -0.69 14.41
C TRP A 323 5.88 -2.03 15.14
N ALA A 324 7.06 -2.51 15.51
CA ALA A 324 7.17 -3.71 16.34
C ALA A 324 6.57 -3.47 17.74
N LYS A 325 6.72 -2.26 18.29
CA LYS A 325 6.10 -1.86 19.55
C LYS A 325 4.61 -1.52 19.42
N ILE A 326 4.18 -1.03 18.25
CA ILE A 326 2.80 -0.59 18.01
C ILE A 326 1.87 -1.79 17.77
N ASN A 327 2.27 -2.72 16.92
CA ASN A 327 1.42 -3.81 16.44
C ASN A 327 0.69 -4.59 17.55
N PRO A 328 1.33 -4.97 18.67
CA PRO A 328 0.65 -5.70 19.75
C PRO A 328 -0.48 -4.92 20.42
N LEU A 329 -0.44 -3.58 20.36
CA LEU A 329 -1.36 -2.68 21.08
C LEU A 329 -2.48 -2.16 20.16
N ARG A 330 -2.23 -2.13 18.86
CA ARG A 330 -3.06 -1.43 17.86
C ARG A 330 -4.51 -1.89 17.86
N ALA A 331 -4.78 -3.19 17.94
CA ALA A 331 -6.15 -3.72 17.93
C ALA A 331 -6.96 -3.18 19.12
N GLY A 332 -6.36 -3.13 20.30
CA GLY A 332 -7.01 -2.57 21.49
C GLY A 332 -7.32 -1.07 21.37
N TRP A 333 -6.44 -0.30 20.74
CA TRP A 333 -6.68 1.12 20.49
C TRP A 333 -7.85 1.36 19.52
N ILE A 334 -7.90 0.58 18.45
CA ILE A 334 -9.01 0.63 17.48
C ILE A 334 -10.33 0.26 18.15
N GLU A 335 -10.34 -0.79 18.98
CA GLU A 335 -11.53 -1.19 19.73
C GLU A 335 -12.00 -0.13 20.71
N LYS A 336 -11.09 0.49 21.49
CA LYS A 336 -11.40 1.61 22.38
C LYS A 336 -12.07 2.76 21.63
N PHE A 337 -11.50 3.19 20.49
CA PHE A 337 -12.06 4.25 19.68
C PHE A 337 -13.45 3.87 19.13
N ASN A 338 -13.59 2.68 18.56
CA ASN A 338 -14.86 2.25 17.98
C ASN A 338 -16.01 2.19 19.03
N LYS A 339 -15.70 1.79 20.28
CA LYS A 339 -16.66 1.82 21.38
C LYS A 339 -17.15 3.24 21.72
N GLU A 340 -16.27 4.23 21.62
CA GLU A 340 -16.68 5.63 21.84
C GLU A 340 -17.51 6.17 20.67
N MET A 341 -17.20 5.73 19.43
CA MET A 341 -17.98 6.09 18.23
C MET A 341 -19.37 5.46 18.17
N ALA A 342 -19.60 4.35 18.85
CA ALA A 342 -20.88 3.65 18.89
C ALA A 342 -21.88 4.24 19.91
N LYS A 343 -21.43 5.21 20.71
CA LYS A 343 -22.26 5.93 21.72
C LYS A 343 -22.89 7.19 21.13
#